data_04991a406a5c76f310d9438aa480e2d3
#
_entry.id   04991a406a5c76f310d9438aa480e2d3
#
_cell.length_a   1.000
_cell.length_b   1.000
_cell.length_c   1.000
_cell.angle_alpha   90.00
_cell.angle_beta   90.00
_cell.angle_gamma   90.00
#
_symmetry.space_group_name_H-M   'P 1'
#
loop_
_entity.id
_entity.type
_entity.pdbx_description
1 polymer ?
#
loop_
_entity_poly.entity_id
_entity_poly.type
_entity_poly.pdbx_seq_one_letter_code
_entity_poly.pdbx_strand_id
1 'polypeptide(L)'
;MSETNSLLQEKPMPDSHFSLMERGAATIILTGIILLVGAIVGHDVAPGNILSESYDTYFIEPHSIDSTTGDAGYNPVDTVSYSLLLVSFVVVISAWLRRIGVPPRDESILALMPWIVWASLGEVNEDGLLFDPNGMGGLFVSPLIHFHVAVWVILIGWMSHNVDKKSGFDGRTKVTQLAVILLLLQWVIFMPQIGQHWEQDILEWVQSPLFLSPFAGLLLIVLIHPFLECCTAIEQGLIQAGIGGCFVHLDGWLMLYIEPLNNREPISMLPFLFIVGVPFVICAVLWVTGQEARAQLKHMGLEACIVPEGITVEDWERQNSSTWERLESLSPIAVLGSPVVLLGMYGQMVDGLATSVGLENYGYGEKHVASQWVIDVAGTAWGFGALKFGLAAMIWWLFAYARFEYRHRHLRLLVLLCLLVVGLAPGLRDVLRMTLDV
;
A
#
# COMPACT_ATOMS: atom_id res chain seq x y z
N MET A 1 -52.27 -8.30 6.08
CA MET A 1 -50.94 -8.08 5.46
C MET A 1 -50.42 -6.66 5.71
N SER A 2 -50.43 -6.16 6.94
CA SER A 2 -49.96 -4.78 7.22
C SER A 2 -49.45 -4.56 8.66
N GLU A 3 -49.18 -5.58 9.43
CA GLU A 3 -48.72 -5.40 10.82
C GLU A 3 -47.33 -5.99 11.14
N THR A 4 -46.63 -6.57 10.17
CA THR A 4 -45.31 -7.18 10.40
C THR A 4 -44.13 -6.26 10.04
N ASN A 5 -44.41 -5.03 9.57
CA ASN A 5 -43.35 -4.10 9.08
C ASN A 5 -42.94 -3.02 10.08
N SER A 6 -43.42 -3.05 11.33
CA SER A 6 -43.14 -1.95 12.28
C SER A 6 -42.10 -2.27 13.36
N LEU A 7 -41.51 -3.45 13.37
CA LEU A 7 -40.55 -3.89 14.41
C LEU A 7 -39.06 -3.83 14.00
N LEU A 8 -38.72 -3.41 12.78
CA LEU A 8 -37.35 -3.49 12.29
C LEU A 8 -36.83 -2.16 11.71
N GLN A 9 -37.01 -1.04 12.40
CA GLN A 9 -36.34 0.19 12.03
C GLN A 9 -35.68 0.82 13.23
N GLU A 10 -34.62 0.23 13.76
CA GLU A 10 -33.53 1.05 14.26
C GLU A 10 -32.98 1.78 13.02
N LYS A 11 -33.28 3.10 12.94
CA LYS A 11 -32.74 3.93 11.86
C LYS A 11 -31.22 3.75 11.85
N PRO A 12 -30.63 3.37 10.72
CA PRO A 12 -29.17 3.27 10.61
C PRO A 12 -28.56 4.57 11.13
N MET A 13 -27.54 4.44 11.97
CA MET A 13 -26.89 5.58 12.60
C MET A 13 -26.47 6.58 11.53
N PRO A 14 -26.82 7.87 11.61
CA PRO A 14 -26.48 8.85 10.59
C PRO A 14 -24.98 8.81 10.28
N ASP A 15 -24.60 8.96 9.03
CA ASP A 15 -23.19 8.94 8.56
C ASP A 15 -22.30 9.98 9.26
N SER A 16 -22.92 11.01 9.85
CA SER A 16 -22.23 12.04 10.64
C SER A 16 -21.85 11.62 12.06
N HIS A 17 -22.36 10.49 12.58
CA HIS A 17 -22.08 10.04 13.94
C HIS A 17 -20.93 9.04 13.97
N PHE A 18 -20.02 9.20 14.95
CA PHE A 18 -18.96 8.24 15.21
C PHE A 18 -19.48 7.08 16.05
N SER A 19 -19.23 5.85 15.62
CA SER A 19 -19.52 4.65 16.37
C SER A 19 -18.62 4.53 17.62
N LEU A 20 -18.96 3.62 18.53
CA LEU A 20 -18.12 3.34 19.71
C LEU A 20 -16.71 2.89 19.29
N MET A 21 -16.60 2.04 18.27
CA MET A 21 -15.32 1.58 17.71
C MET A 21 -14.49 2.75 17.17
N GLU A 22 -15.10 3.66 16.42
CA GLU A 22 -14.41 4.82 15.83
C GLU A 22 -13.92 5.80 16.92
N ARG A 23 -14.71 6.01 17.98
CA ARG A 23 -14.31 6.82 19.15
C ARG A 23 -13.16 6.14 19.92
N GLY A 24 -13.25 4.83 20.13
CA GLY A 24 -12.19 4.05 20.77
C GLY A 24 -10.87 4.15 20.01
N ALA A 25 -10.90 3.98 18.68
CA ALA A 25 -9.73 4.13 17.82
C ALA A 25 -9.12 5.55 17.90
N ALA A 26 -9.96 6.60 17.86
CA ALA A 26 -9.49 7.98 18.03
C ALA A 26 -8.85 8.22 19.40
N THR A 27 -9.39 7.60 20.46
CA THR A 27 -8.81 7.68 21.79
C THR A 27 -7.44 7.01 21.88
N ILE A 28 -7.27 5.84 21.23
CA ILE A 28 -5.97 5.14 21.16
C ILE A 28 -4.93 6.03 20.49
N ILE A 29 -5.26 6.62 19.33
CA ILE A 29 -4.33 7.52 18.60
C ILE A 29 -3.97 8.73 19.49
N LEU A 30 -4.95 9.38 20.09
CA LEU A 30 -4.71 10.54 20.96
C LEU A 30 -3.83 10.18 22.15
N THR A 31 -4.09 9.04 22.80
CA THR A 31 -3.27 8.53 23.90
C THR A 31 -1.84 8.27 23.43
N GLY A 32 -1.65 7.62 22.27
CA GLY A 32 -0.32 7.39 21.69
C GLY A 32 0.44 8.69 21.43
N ILE A 33 -0.22 9.71 20.87
CA ILE A 33 0.39 11.04 20.65
C ILE A 33 0.78 11.69 21.99
N ILE A 34 -0.08 11.64 23.00
CA ILE A 34 0.20 12.22 24.33
C ILE A 34 1.39 11.51 24.97
N LEU A 35 1.46 10.19 24.91
CA LEU A 35 2.57 9.41 25.45
C LEU A 35 3.87 9.73 24.71
N LEU A 36 3.85 9.81 23.37
CA LEU A 36 5.02 10.17 22.55
C LEU A 36 5.53 11.57 22.87
N VAL A 37 4.64 12.57 22.89
CA VAL A 37 5.01 13.94 23.23
C VAL A 37 5.52 14.01 24.68
N GLY A 38 4.87 13.28 25.60
CA GLY A 38 5.31 13.19 26.99
C GLY A 38 6.69 12.54 27.14
N ALA A 39 7.03 11.53 26.34
CA ALA A 39 8.35 10.91 26.33
C ALA A 39 9.41 11.87 25.83
N ILE A 40 9.18 12.52 24.68
CA ILE A 40 10.10 13.48 24.07
C ILE A 40 10.37 14.69 25.01
N VAL A 41 9.29 15.31 25.49
CA VAL A 41 9.42 16.46 26.40
C VAL A 41 10.01 16.02 27.75
N GLY A 42 9.63 14.83 28.22
CA GLY A 42 10.14 14.26 29.45
C GLY A 42 11.63 13.98 29.41
N HIS A 43 12.17 13.62 28.27
CA HIS A 43 13.62 13.44 28.08
C HIS A 43 14.39 14.73 28.39
N ASP A 44 13.89 15.87 27.93
CA ASP A 44 14.56 17.17 28.10
C ASP A 44 14.31 17.78 29.51
N VAL A 45 13.09 17.63 30.05
CA VAL A 45 12.67 18.33 31.29
C VAL A 45 12.98 17.51 32.55
N ALA A 46 12.91 16.19 32.48
CA ALA A 46 13.15 15.27 33.60
C ALA A 46 13.90 14.01 33.09
N PRO A 47 15.20 14.12 32.80
CA PRO A 47 15.99 12.99 32.32
C PRO A 47 15.90 11.79 33.28
N GLY A 48 15.77 10.58 32.75
CA GLY A 48 15.63 9.37 33.53
C GLY A 48 14.22 9.12 34.10
N ASN A 49 13.20 9.81 33.59
CA ASN A 49 11.83 9.46 33.92
C ASN A 49 11.39 8.19 33.21
N ILE A 50 10.50 7.42 33.83
CA ILE A 50 10.07 6.10 33.35
C ILE A 50 9.48 6.12 31.93
N LEU A 51 8.86 7.21 31.51
CA LEU A 51 8.23 7.33 30.20
C LEU A 51 9.29 7.50 29.09
N SER A 52 10.28 8.39 29.27
CA SER A 52 11.38 8.55 28.33
C SER A 52 12.29 7.32 28.28
N GLU A 53 12.64 6.72 29.45
CA GLU A 53 13.41 5.48 29.47
C GLU A 53 12.72 4.33 28.74
N SER A 54 11.38 4.18 28.93
CA SER A 54 10.61 3.17 28.21
C SER A 54 10.56 3.45 26.72
N TYR A 55 10.44 4.71 26.31
CA TYR A 55 10.44 5.10 24.91
C TYR A 55 11.80 4.82 24.25
N ASP A 56 12.88 5.18 24.92
CA ASP A 56 14.25 4.91 24.44
C ASP A 56 14.48 3.40 24.31
N THR A 57 14.17 2.62 25.35
CA THR A 57 14.40 1.17 25.39
C THR A 57 13.59 0.38 24.35
N TYR A 58 12.32 0.75 24.14
CA TYR A 58 11.44 -0.04 23.27
C TYR A 58 11.29 0.51 21.84
N PHE A 59 11.56 1.79 21.60
CA PHE A 59 11.33 2.42 20.30
C PHE A 59 12.58 3.05 19.67
N ILE A 60 13.57 3.51 20.47
CA ILE A 60 14.77 4.15 19.91
C ILE A 60 15.94 3.18 19.82
N GLU A 61 16.30 2.50 20.94
CA GLU A 61 17.44 1.58 20.96
C GLU A 61 17.39 0.49 19.90
N PRO A 62 16.25 -0.20 19.66
CA PRO A 62 16.17 -1.22 18.64
C PRO A 62 16.51 -0.71 17.24
N HIS A 63 16.13 0.53 16.95
CA HIS A 63 16.41 1.17 15.67
C HIS A 63 17.83 1.77 15.58
N SER A 64 18.42 2.18 16.71
CA SER A 64 19.77 2.77 16.75
C SER A 64 20.88 1.75 16.59
N ILE A 65 20.67 0.52 17.08
CA ILE A 65 21.64 -0.58 16.94
C ILE A 65 21.86 -0.93 15.47
N ASP A 66 20.83 -0.77 14.66
CA ASP A 66 20.85 -1.08 13.24
C ASP A 66 21.41 -0.01 12.32
N SER A 67 21.55 1.22 12.79
CA SER A 67 22.21 2.29 12.02
C SER A 67 23.65 1.96 11.64
N THR A 68 24.29 1.01 12.33
CA THR A 68 25.66 0.54 12.05
C THR A 68 25.71 -0.68 11.12
N THR A 69 24.61 -1.43 11.01
CA THR A 69 24.50 -2.64 10.18
C THR A 69 23.53 -2.48 9.01
N GLY A 70 22.82 -1.37 8.96
CA GLY A 70 21.82 -1.08 7.92
C GLY A 70 20.44 -1.72 8.15
N ASP A 71 20.18 -2.28 9.34
CA ASP A 71 19.02 -3.13 9.59
C ASP A 71 18.29 -2.82 10.90
N ALA A 72 17.05 -2.27 10.82
CA ALA A 72 16.23 -1.97 11.99
C ALA A 72 15.71 -3.23 12.70
N GLY A 73 15.99 -3.37 13.99
CA GLY A 73 15.45 -4.43 14.84
C GLY A 73 14.04 -4.12 15.33
N TYR A 74 13.25 -5.16 15.54
CA TYR A 74 11.91 -5.06 16.11
C TYR A 74 11.79 -5.86 17.38
N ASN A 75 10.99 -5.38 18.32
CA ASN A 75 10.65 -6.09 19.53
C ASN A 75 9.11 -6.27 19.66
N PRO A 76 8.62 -7.16 20.54
CA PRO A 76 7.18 -7.37 20.67
C PRO A 76 6.38 -6.13 21.10
N VAL A 77 6.98 -5.20 21.84
CA VAL A 77 6.29 -4.00 22.35
C VAL A 77 6.06 -3.00 21.22
N ASP A 78 7.08 -2.71 20.42
CA ASP A 78 6.96 -1.81 19.29
C ASP A 78 6.02 -2.40 18.22
N THR A 79 6.17 -3.68 17.90
CA THR A 79 5.33 -4.38 16.91
C THR A 79 3.84 -4.33 17.28
N VAL A 80 3.50 -4.60 18.55
CA VAL A 80 2.10 -4.51 19.03
C VAL A 80 1.62 -3.06 19.01
N SER A 81 2.45 -2.11 19.43
CA SER A 81 2.11 -0.69 19.46
C SER A 81 1.85 -0.14 18.06
N TYR A 82 2.74 -0.43 17.10
CA TYR A 82 2.56 -0.02 15.70
C TYR A 82 1.33 -0.66 15.05
N SER A 83 1.09 -1.95 15.31
CA SER A 83 -0.09 -2.64 14.81
C SER A 83 -1.38 -2.04 15.36
N LEU A 84 -1.43 -1.75 16.64
CA LEU A 84 -2.59 -1.11 17.29
C LEU A 84 -2.85 0.28 16.74
N LEU A 85 -1.80 1.09 16.56
CA LEU A 85 -1.91 2.42 15.96
C LEU A 85 -2.36 2.33 14.50
N LEU A 86 -1.78 1.43 13.70
CA LEU A 86 -2.17 1.23 12.30
C LEU A 86 -3.67 0.90 12.17
N VAL A 87 -4.15 -0.08 12.94
CA VAL A 87 -5.58 -0.45 12.95
C VAL A 87 -6.45 0.73 13.36
N SER A 88 -6.02 1.47 14.37
CA SER A 88 -6.74 2.66 14.84
C SER A 88 -6.79 3.77 13.78
N PHE A 89 -5.69 4.02 13.08
CA PHE A 89 -5.65 4.97 11.95
C PHE A 89 -6.58 4.54 10.82
N VAL A 90 -6.58 3.26 10.44
CA VAL A 90 -7.48 2.73 9.42
C VAL A 90 -8.94 3.00 9.76
N VAL A 91 -9.34 2.73 11.01
CA VAL A 91 -10.71 2.97 11.49
C VAL A 91 -11.06 4.46 11.45
N VAL A 92 -10.18 5.34 11.97
CA VAL A 92 -10.42 6.78 12.01
C VAL A 92 -10.44 7.40 10.61
N ILE A 93 -9.52 7.01 9.74
CA ILE A 93 -9.48 7.48 8.35
C ILE A 93 -10.74 7.05 7.60
N SER A 94 -11.22 5.82 7.82
CA SER A 94 -12.46 5.34 7.18
C SER A 94 -13.66 6.19 7.57
N ALA A 95 -13.79 6.51 8.87
CA ALA A 95 -14.83 7.37 9.37
C ALA A 95 -14.74 8.80 8.83
N TRP A 96 -13.52 9.32 8.72
CA TRP A 96 -13.26 10.64 8.17
C TRP A 96 -13.60 10.73 6.68
N LEU A 97 -13.14 9.76 5.86
CA LEU A 97 -13.45 9.70 4.42
C LEU A 97 -14.96 9.65 4.17
N ARG A 98 -15.69 8.82 4.95
CA ARG A 98 -17.15 8.77 4.91
C ARG A 98 -17.76 10.13 5.20
N ARG A 99 -17.28 10.80 6.26
CA ARG A 99 -17.82 12.10 6.69
C ARG A 99 -17.61 13.21 5.68
N ILE A 100 -16.50 13.25 4.99
CA ILE A 100 -16.22 14.25 3.94
C ILE A 100 -16.83 13.88 2.57
N GLY A 101 -17.51 12.72 2.49
CA GLY A 101 -18.22 12.30 1.29
C GLY A 101 -17.35 11.79 0.15
N VAL A 102 -16.15 11.29 0.44
CA VAL A 102 -15.32 10.62 -0.56
C VAL A 102 -16.00 9.29 -0.95
N PRO A 103 -16.22 9.00 -2.23
CA PRO A 103 -16.87 7.75 -2.62
C PRO A 103 -15.93 6.55 -2.37
N PRO A 104 -16.42 5.46 -1.74
CA PRO A 104 -15.65 4.24 -1.54
C PRO A 104 -15.61 3.41 -2.82
N ARG A 105 -14.58 3.56 -3.61
CA ARG A 105 -14.43 2.93 -4.93
C ARG A 105 -13.17 2.07 -5.00
N ASP A 106 -13.25 0.92 -5.69
CA ASP A 106 -12.09 0.07 -5.97
C ASP A 106 -11.02 0.84 -6.76
N GLU A 107 -11.44 1.74 -7.67
CA GLU A 107 -10.57 2.59 -8.48
C GLU A 107 -9.67 3.51 -7.63
N SER A 108 -10.13 3.91 -6.44
CA SER A 108 -9.31 4.72 -5.52
C SER A 108 -8.11 3.94 -4.97
N ILE A 109 -8.26 2.64 -4.71
CA ILE A 109 -7.13 1.78 -4.32
C ILE A 109 -6.20 1.52 -5.51
N LEU A 110 -6.77 1.27 -6.70
CA LEU A 110 -5.97 1.09 -7.92
C LEU A 110 -5.14 2.33 -8.24
N ALA A 111 -5.66 3.52 -7.93
CA ALA A 111 -4.94 4.78 -8.11
C ALA A 111 -3.71 4.93 -7.22
N LEU A 112 -3.63 4.16 -6.13
CA LEU A 112 -2.47 4.14 -5.22
C LEU A 112 -1.41 3.11 -5.62
N MET A 113 -1.69 2.20 -6.56
CA MET A 113 -0.74 1.17 -6.99
C MET A 113 0.61 1.73 -7.47
N PRO A 114 0.65 2.79 -8.31
CA PRO A 114 1.92 3.37 -8.72
C PRO A 114 2.76 3.88 -7.54
N TRP A 115 2.13 4.32 -6.45
CA TRP A 115 2.82 4.82 -5.26
C TRP A 115 3.45 3.71 -4.41
N ILE A 116 2.90 2.49 -4.46
CA ILE A 116 3.53 1.32 -3.86
C ILE A 116 4.80 0.96 -4.64
N VAL A 117 4.72 0.93 -5.97
CA VAL A 117 5.89 0.70 -6.84
C VAL A 117 6.93 1.81 -6.67
N TRP A 118 6.49 3.07 -6.61
CA TRP A 118 7.35 4.23 -6.35
C TRP A 118 8.15 4.08 -5.04
N ALA A 119 7.46 3.66 -3.96
CA ALA A 119 8.10 3.44 -2.68
C ALA A 119 9.15 2.32 -2.76
N SER A 120 8.78 1.16 -3.31
CA SER A 120 9.70 0.03 -3.44
C SER A 120 10.94 0.36 -4.28
N LEU A 121 10.78 1.08 -5.40
CA LEU A 121 11.91 1.55 -6.21
C LEU A 121 12.78 2.57 -5.46
N GLY A 122 12.15 3.46 -4.68
CA GLY A 122 12.86 4.43 -3.86
C GLY A 122 13.70 3.78 -2.76
N GLU A 123 13.14 2.77 -2.05
CA GLU A 123 13.87 1.98 -1.05
C GLU A 123 15.06 1.23 -1.68
N VAL A 124 14.87 0.61 -2.86
CA VAL A 124 15.97 -0.09 -3.55
C VAL A 124 17.07 0.87 -4.00
N ASN A 125 16.72 2.07 -4.43
CA ASN A 125 17.72 3.10 -4.77
C ASN A 125 18.48 3.57 -3.53
N GLU A 126 17.84 3.60 -2.37
CA GLU A 126 18.48 3.88 -1.08
C GLU A 126 19.40 2.71 -0.66
N ASP A 127 18.91 1.47 -0.71
CA ASP A 127 19.71 0.26 -0.44
C ASP A 127 20.96 0.18 -1.36
N GLY A 128 20.83 0.63 -2.62
CA GLY A 128 21.94 0.76 -3.57
C GLY A 128 22.83 1.99 -3.35
N LEU A 129 22.63 2.74 -2.26
CA LEU A 129 23.42 3.93 -1.88
C LEU A 129 23.37 5.07 -2.89
N LEU A 130 22.31 5.16 -3.72
CA LEU A 130 22.14 6.28 -4.66
C LEU A 130 21.71 7.58 -3.95
N PHE A 131 21.18 7.48 -2.73
CA PHE A 131 20.78 8.64 -1.92
C PHE A 131 21.74 8.80 -0.73
N ASP A 132 22.11 10.04 -0.41
CA ASP A 132 22.90 10.33 0.78
C ASP A 132 22.13 9.89 2.04
N PRO A 133 22.66 8.94 2.83
CA PRO A 133 22.00 8.48 4.06
C PRO A 133 21.74 9.59 5.09
N ASN A 134 22.60 10.61 5.12
CA ASN A 134 22.45 11.77 6.00
C ASN A 134 21.55 12.87 5.41
N GLY A 135 21.07 12.68 4.18
CA GLY A 135 20.23 13.62 3.46
C GLY A 135 18.88 13.01 3.10
N MET A 136 18.61 12.91 1.79
CA MET A 136 17.32 12.42 1.30
C MET A 136 17.13 10.90 1.48
N GLY A 137 18.20 10.12 1.61
CA GLY A 137 18.12 8.67 1.81
C GLY A 137 17.23 8.29 2.98
N GLY A 138 17.35 9.00 4.12
CA GLY A 138 16.51 8.77 5.28
C GLY A 138 14.98 8.85 5.02
N LEU A 139 14.53 9.55 3.97
CA LEU A 139 13.12 9.61 3.59
C LEU A 139 12.62 8.33 2.90
N PHE A 140 13.53 7.48 2.45
CA PHE A 140 13.24 6.22 1.79
C PHE A 140 13.39 5.00 2.71
N VAL A 141 13.84 5.21 3.95
CA VAL A 141 13.92 4.16 4.97
C VAL A 141 12.56 3.97 5.65
N SER A 142 12.15 2.72 5.87
CA SER A 142 10.95 2.40 6.66
C SER A 142 11.18 2.78 8.15
N PRO A 143 10.23 3.44 8.87
CA PRO A 143 8.86 3.77 8.45
C PRO A 143 8.68 5.12 7.74
N LEU A 144 9.73 5.95 7.57
CA LEU A 144 9.62 7.31 7.03
C LEU A 144 9.10 7.35 5.59
N ILE A 145 9.38 6.33 4.78
CA ILE A 145 8.87 6.22 3.42
C ILE A 145 7.33 6.27 3.36
N HIS A 146 6.64 5.70 4.34
CA HIS A 146 5.18 5.71 4.37
C HIS A 146 4.62 7.13 4.58
N PHE A 147 5.28 7.94 5.41
CA PHE A 147 4.92 9.35 5.58
C PHE A 147 5.26 10.16 4.33
N HIS A 148 6.39 9.88 3.71
CA HIS A 148 6.81 10.52 2.45
C HIS A 148 5.78 10.27 1.34
N VAL A 149 5.38 9.02 1.11
CA VAL A 149 4.31 8.66 0.18
C VAL A 149 2.99 9.34 0.54
N ALA A 150 2.61 9.34 1.83
CA ALA A 150 1.38 9.98 2.28
C ALA A 150 1.35 11.48 1.98
N VAL A 151 2.47 12.19 2.15
CA VAL A 151 2.59 13.61 1.79
C VAL A 151 2.35 13.82 0.29
N TRP A 152 3.00 13.04 -0.59
CA TRP A 152 2.78 13.11 -2.03
C TRP A 152 1.31 12.83 -2.40
N VAL A 153 0.74 11.76 -1.89
CA VAL A 153 -0.65 11.35 -2.18
C VAL A 153 -1.65 12.43 -1.76
N ILE A 154 -1.49 13.00 -0.56
CA ILE A 154 -2.37 14.06 -0.04
C ILE A 154 -2.24 15.32 -0.88
N LEU A 155 -1.02 15.77 -1.17
CA LEU A 155 -0.77 16.99 -1.96
C LEU A 155 -1.32 16.86 -3.37
N ILE A 156 -1.04 15.74 -4.04
CA ILE A 156 -1.49 15.50 -5.40
C ILE A 156 -3.01 15.38 -5.46
N GLY A 157 -3.60 14.63 -4.54
CA GLY A 157 -5.06 14.51 -4.45
C GLY A 157 -5.73 15.86 -4.25
N TRP A 158 -5.22 16.68 -3.33
CA TRP A 158 -5.72 18.03 -3.07
C TRP A 158 -5.53 18.96 -4.28
N MET A 159 -4.36 18.96 -4.91
CA MET A 159 -4.07 19.79 -6.09
C MET A 159 -4.96 19.39 -7.27
N SER A 160 -5.11 18.10 -7.56
CA SER A 160 -5.93 17.57 -8.65
C SER A 160 -7.40 17.95 -8.48
N HIS A 161 -7.94 17.82 -7.25
CA HIS A 161 -9.29 18.24 -6.94
C HIS A 161 -9.51 19.74 -7.19
N ASN A 162 -8.58 20.59 -6.73
CA ASN A 162 -8.70 22.04 -6.87
C ASN A 162 -8.53 22.50 -8.31
N VAL A 163 -7.63 21.88 -9.07
CA VAL A 163 -7.40 22.19 -10.49
C VAL A 163 -8.66 21.84 -11.30
N ASP A 164 -9.22 20.67 -11.11
CA ASP A 164 -10.44 20.23 -11.79
C ASP A 164 -11.60 21.16 -11.49
N LYS A 165 -11.87 21.43 -10.20
CA LYS A 165 -12.95 22.31 -9.75
C LYS A 165 -12.86 23.72 -10.31
N LYS A 166 -11.65 24.28 -10.44
CA LYS A 166 -11.42 25.65 -10.94
C LYS A 166 -11.47 25.74 -12.47
N SER A 167 -11.21 24.65 -13.16
CA SER A 167 -11.00 24.66 -14.62
C SER A 167 -12.23 24.28 -15.44
N GLY A 168 -13.30 23.79 -14.80
CA GLY A 168 -14.52 23.41 -15.48
C GLY A 168 -14.30 22.37 -16.58
N PHE A 169 -14.67 22.67 -17.81
CA PHE A 169 -14.61 21.72 -18.94
C PHE A 169 -13.19 21.20 -19.25
N ASP A 170 -12.15 21.99 -18.97
CA ASP A 170 -10.76 21.61 -19.21
C ASP A 170 -10.07 20.96 -17.99
N GLY A 171 -10.82 20.71 -16.92
CA GLY A 171 -10.29 20.25 -15.65
C GLY A 171 -9.41 19.01 -15.77
N ARG A 172 -9.88 18.01 -16.52
CA ARG A 172 -9.16 16.74 -16.73
C ARG A 172 -7.83 16.91 -17.45
N THR A 173 -7.81 17.73 -18.51
CA THR A 173 -6.58 18.05 -19.24
C THR A 173 -5.58 18.77 -18.34
N LYS A 174 -6.05 19.68 -17.48
CA LYS A 174 -5.20 20.41 -16.54
C LYS A 174 -4.67 19.52 -15.41
N VAL A 175 -5.42 18.50 -15.00
CA VAL A 175 -4.89 17.47 -14.06
C VAL A 175 -3.75 16.69 -14.72
N THR A 176 -3.85 16.35 -16.00
CA THR A 176 -2.72 15.74 -16.74
C THR A 176 -1.53 16.68 -16.82
N GLN A 177 -1.74 17.97 -17.11
CA GLN A 177 -0.66 18.97 -17.13
C GLN A 177 0.00 19.10 -15.74
N LEU A 178 -0.80 19.06 -14.66
CA LEU A 178 -0.28 19.03 -13.29
C LEU A 178 0.57 17.80 -13.06
N ALA A 179 0.13 16.61 -13.48
CA ALA A 179 0.91 15.37 -13.34
C ALA A 179 2.26 15.45 -14.08
N VAL A 180 2.29 16.07 -15.27
CA VAL A 180 3.54 16.35 -16.00
C VAL A 180 4.46 17.28 -15.21
N ILE A 181 3.93 18.36 -14.63
CA ILE A 181 4.71 19.28 -13.79
C ILE A 181 5.28 18.55 -12.57
N LEU A 182 4.49 17.68 -11.94
CA LEU A 182 4.90 16.89 -10.78
C LEU A 182 5.96 15.84 -11.15
N LEU A 183 5.88 15.23 -12.33
CA LEU A 183 6.96 14.39 -12.86
C LEU A 183 8.27 15.18 -12.98
N LEU A 184 8.23 16.36 -13.63
CA LEU A 184 9.40 17.20 -13.79
C LEU A 184 9.96 17.68 -12.44
N LEU A 185 9.08 17.99 -11.48
CA LEU A 185 9.50 18.35 -10.12
C LEU A 185 10.22 17.18 -9.42
N GLN A 186 9.66 15.98 -9.48
CA GLN A 186 10.31 14.79 -8.91
C GLN A 186 11.66 14.53 -9.59
N TRP A 187 11.70 14.66 -10.91
CA TRP A 187 12.95 14.51 -11.67
C TRP A 187 14.03 15.52 -11.22
N VAL A 188 13.68 16.80 -11.06
CA VAL A 188 14.59 17.84 -10.56
C VAL A 188 15.06 17.57 -9.13
N ILE A 189 14.21 16.98 -8.29
CA ILE A 189 14.53 16.67 -6.89
C ILE A 189 15.47 15.46 -6.80
N PHE A 190 15.16 14.35 -7.50
CA PHE A 190 15.83 13.07 -7.31
C PHE A 190 17.01 12.83 -8.25
N MET A 191 16.97 13.36 -9.50
CA MET A 191 18.03 13.13 -10.48
C MET A 191 19.41 13.66 -10.07
N PRO A 192 19.56 14.81 -9.39
CA PRO A 192 20.87 15.23 -8.91
C PRO A 192 21.48 14.24 -7.90
N GLN A 193 20.69 13.56 -7.11
CA GLN A 193 21.15 12.54 -6.15
C GLN A 193 21.62 11.28 -6.88
N ILE A 194 20.78 10.77 -7.80
CA ILE A 194 21.13 9.64 -8.66
C ILE A 194 22.38 9.94 -9.51
N GLY A 195 22.46 11.14 -10.08
CA GLY A 195 23.56 11.58 -10.94
C GLY A 195 24.90 11.81 -10.22
N GLN A 196 24.92 12.03 -8.89
CA GLN A 196 26.17 12.19 -8.13
C GLN A 196 27.05 10.93 -8.14
N HIS A 197 26.44 9.75 -8.29
CA HIS A 197 27.18 8.49 -8.44
C HIS A 197 27.72 8.27 -9.86
N TRP A 198 27.33 9.12 -10.80
CA TRP A 198 27.79 9.06 -12.18
C TRP A 198 28.98 10.01 -12.33
N GLU A 199 30.19 9.52 -12.14
CA GLU A 199 31.44 10.29 -12.35
C GLU A 199 31.70 10.69 -13.81
N GLN A 200 30.72 10.51 -14.69
CA GLN A 200 30.84 10.74 -16.11
C GLN A 200 30.46 12.16 -16.53
N ASP A 201 31.00 12.59 -17.64
CA ASP A 201 30.73 13.90 -18.25
C ASP A 201 29.22 14.03 -18.56
N ILE A 202 28.63 15.22 -18.36
CA ILE A 202 27.21 15.52 -18.66
C ILE A 202 26.82 15.05 -20.07
N LEU A 203 27.75 15.08 -21.02
CA LEU A 203 27.52 14.66 -22.40
C LEU A 203 27.27 13.14 -22.50
N GLU A 204 27.97 12.32 -21.72
CA GLU A 204 27.78 10.88 -21.67
C GLU A 204 26.47 10.51 -20.99
N TRP A 205 26.09 11.25 -19.94
CA TRP A 205 24.80 11.07 -19.28
C TRP A 205 23.62 11.35 -20.21
N VAL A 206 23.66 12.44 -21.00
CA VAL A 206 22.61 12.77 -22.01
C VAL A 206 22.52 11.70 -23.12
N GLN A 207 23.60 11.01 -23.42
CA GLN A 207 23.63 9.89 -24.38
C GLN A 207 23.18 8.56 -23.77
N SER A 208 23.06 8.49 -22.44
CA SER A 208 22.59 7.28 -21.75
C SER A 208 21.11 7.01 -22.03
N PRO A 209 20.70 5.73 -22.22
CA PRO A 209 19.29 5.35 -22.28
C PRO A 209 18.49 5.82 -21.06
N LEU A 210 19.13 6.03 -19.92
CA LEU A 210 18.52 6.50 -18.67
C LEU A 210 17.97 7.92 -18.78
N PHE A 211 18.61 8.78 -19.57
CA PHE A 211 18.11 10.13 -19.83
C PHE A 211 16.70 10.11 -20.49
N LEU A 212 16.34 9.01 -21.16
CA LEU A 212 15.07 8.86 -21.86
C LEU A 212 13.91 8.43 -20.96
N SER A 213 14.16 7.91 -19.75
CA SER A 213 13.09 7.35 -18.93
C SER A 213 12.06 8.39 -18.45
N PRO A 214 12.42 9.63 -18.04
CA PRO A 214 11.43 10.66 -17.73
C PRO A 214 10.56 11.01 -18.95
N PHE A 215 11.11 10.97 -20.15
CA PHE A 215 10.35 11.19 -21.39
C PHE A 215 9.40 10.01 -21.67
N ALA A 216 9.80 8.77 -21.35
CA ALA A 216 8.90 7.62 -21.39
C ALA A 216 7.78 7.75 -20.38
N GLY A 217 8.06 8.20 -19.15
CA GLY A 217 7.07 8.53 -18.13
C GLY A 217 6.10 9.61 -18.60
N LEU A 218 6.60 10.69 -19.19
CA LEU A 218 5.80 11.77 -19.76
C LEU A 218 4.90 11.26 -20.90
N LEU A 219 5.44 10.47 -21.81
CA LEU A 219 4.68 9.87 -22.89
C LEU A 219 3.55 8.97 -22.34
N LEU A 220 3.85 8.15 -21.33
CA LEU A 220 2.87 7.26 -20.74
C LEU A 220 1.76 8.04 -20.01
N ILE A 221 2.09 9.11 -19.25
CA ILE A 221 1.10 10.00 -18.62
C ILE A 221 0.09 10.50 -19.64
N VAL A 222 0.57 10.90 -20.83
CA VAL A 222 -0.32 11.41 -21.91
C VAL A 222 -1.12 10.27 -22.55
N LEU A 223 -0.49 9.14 -22.84
CA LEU A 223 -1.13 8.00 -23.49
C LEU A 223 -2.23 7.34 -22.65
N ILE A 224 -2.09 7.30 -21.32
CA ILE A 224 -3.12 6.70 -20.46
C ILE A 224 -4.29 7.64 -20.21
N HIS A 225 -4.18 8.95 -20.48
CA HIS A 225 -5.23 9.92 -20.20
C HIS A 225 -6.63 9.51 -20.70
N PRO A 226 -6.82 9.03 -21.95
CA PRO A 226 -8.14 8.62 -22.42
C PRO A 226 -8.73 7.42 -21.65
N PHE A 227 -7.88 6.56 -21.09
CA PHE A 227 -8.33 5.38 -20.34
C PHE A 227 -8.78 5.72 -18.91
N LEU A 228 -8.49 6.93 -18.44
CA LEU A 228 -8.83 7.40 -17.10
C LEU A 228 -10.15 8.21 -17.05
N GLU A 229 -10.95 8.22 -18.11
CA GLU A 229 -12.21 8.98 -18.15
C GLU A 229 -13.22 8.55 -17.08
N CYS A 230 -13.18 7.27 -16.66
CA CYS A 230 -14.03 6.73 -15.59
C CYS A 230 -13.55 7.10 -14.17
N CYS A 231 -12.31 7.56 -14.04
CA CYS A 231 -11.72 7.94 -12.75
C CYS A 231 -12.17 9.35 -12.33
N THR A 232 -12.14 9.66 -11.05
CA THR A 232 -12.23 11.02 -10.55
C THR A 232 -10.96 11.81 -10.87
N ALA A 233 -10.98 13.13 -10.77
CA ALA A 233 -9.79 13.96 -10.97
C ALA A 233 -8.67 13.62 -9.98
N ILE A 234 -9.02 13.26 -8.75
CA ILE A 234 -8.08 12.82 -7.72
C ILE A 234 -7.40 11.51 -8.15
N GLU A 235 -8.19 10.51 -8.52
CA GLU A 235 -7.68 9.20 -8.98
C GLU A 235 -6.80 9.36 -10.22
N GLN A 236 -7.22 10.15 -11.18
CA GLN A 236 -6.43 10.47 -12.37
C GLN A 236 -5.08 11.09 -12.02
N GLY A 237 -5.07 12.12 -11.17
CA GLY A 237 -3.85 12.80 -10.75
C GLY A 237 -2.90 11.87 -10.01
N LEU A 238 -3.43 11.03 -9.12
CA LEU A 238 -2.64 10.04 -8.38
C LEU A 238 -2.02 9.00 -9.31
N ILE A 239 -2.78 8.44 -10.25
CA ILE A 239 -2.26 7.46 -11.22
C ILE A 239 -1.16 8.08 -12.07
N GLN A 240 -1.44 9.22 -12.69
CA GLN A 240 -0.52 9.85 -13.64
C GLN A 240 0.77 10.34 -12.95
N ALA A 241 0.66 11.02 -11.81
CA ALA A 241 1.84 11.51 -11.08
C ALA A 241 2.65 10.36 -10.46
N GLY A 242 1.98 9.31 -9.97
CA GLY A 242 2.65 8.13 -9.44
C GLY A 242 3.41 7.36 -10.54
N ILE A 243 2.81 7.15 -11.70
CA ILE A 243 3.50 6.53 -12.85
C ILE A 243 4.71 7.36 -13.24
N GLY A 244 4.57 8.70 -13.34
CA GLY A 244 5.69 9.57 -13.66
C GLY A 244 6.83 9.43 -12.65
N GLY A 245 6.51 9.42 -11.36
CA GLY A 245 7.48 9.23 -10.30
C GLY A 245 8.18 7.87 -10.32
N CYS A 246 7.44 6.80 -10.67
CA CYS A 246 8.04 5.47 -10.87
C CYS A 246 9.13 5.49 -11.94
N PHE A 247 8.94 6.22 -13.05
CA PHE A 247 9.97 6.33 -14.09
C PHE A 247 11.20 7.09 -13.60
N VAL A 248 11.05 8.07 -12.71
CA VAL A 248 12.19 8.77 -12.10
C VAL A 248 13.02 7.82 -11.23
N HIS A 249 12.37 7.01 -10.36
CA HIS A 249 13.09 6.04 -9.54
C HIS A 249 13.59 4.83 -10.34
N LEU A 250 12.90 4.46 -11.42
CA LEU A 250 13.36 3.41 -12.33
C LEU A 250 14.70 3.78 -12.98
N ASP A 251 14.99 5.06 -13.20
CA ASP A 251 16.31 5.50 -13.66
C ASP A 251 17.41 5.08 -12.69
N GLY A 252 17.21 5.32 -11.39
CA GLY A 252 18.15 4.88 -10.36
C GLY A 252 18.36 3.37 -10.37
N TRP A 253 17.27 2.61 -10.40
CA TRP A 253 17.33 1.15 -10.47
C TRP A 253 18.05 0.65 -11.74
N LEU A 254 17.77 1.25 -12.90
CA LEU A 254 18.45 0.91 -14.15
C LEU A 254 19.93 1.27 -14.12
N MET A 255 20.31 2.35 -13.46
CA MET A 255 21.69 2.72 -13.23
C MET A 255 22.43 1.66 -12.42
N LEU A 256 21.84 1.24 -11.28
CA LEU A 256 22.37 0.15 -10.46
C LEU A 256 22.45 -1.18 -11.23
N TYR A 257 21.57 -1.39 -12.21
CA TYR A 257 21.57 -2.57 -13.08
C TYR A 257 22.66 -2.53 -14.14
N ILE A 258 22.94 -1.37 -14.75
CA ILE A 258 23.89 -1.24 -15.87
C ILE A 258 25.33 -1.13 -15.38
N GLU A 259 25.59 -0.41 -14.30
CA GLU A 259 26.94 -0.15 -13.77
C GLU A 259 27.73 -1.44 -13.45
N PRO A 260 27.15 -2.47 -12.85
CA PRO A 260 27.85 -3.71 -12.51
C PRO A 260 28.09 -4.67 -13.68
N LEU A 261 27.42 -4.49 -14.84
CA LEU A 261 27.61 -5.41 -15.99
C LEU A 261 29.06 -5.52 -16.43
N ASN A 262 29.90 -4.57 -16.04
CA ASN A 262 31.33 -4.60 -16.37
C ASN A 262 32.17 -5.42 -15.37
N ASN A 263 31.70 -5.74 -14.15
CA ASN A 263 32.54 -6.28 -13.08
C ASN A 263 31.90 -7.34 -12.17
N ARG A 264 30.63 -7.72 -12.36
CA ARG A 264 29.92 -8.68 -11.48
C ARG A 264 29.43 -9.90 -12.25
N GLU A 265 28.99 -10.92 -11.49
CA GLU A 265 28.32 -12.08 -12.05
C GLU A 265 27.04 -11.68 -12.82
N PRO A 266 26.62 -12.48 -13.83
CA PRO A 266 25.48 -12.10 -14.67
C PRO A 266 24.21 -11.96 -13.82
N ILE A 267 23.63 -10.77 -13.83
CA ILE A 267 22.36 -10.47 -13.19
C ILE A 267 21.28 -11.37 -13.78
N SER A 268 20.51 -12.01 -12.91
CA SER A 268 19.45 -12.92 -13.31
C SER A 268 18.08 -12.30 -13.09
N MET A 269 17.29 -12.19 -14.18
CA MET A 269 15.87 -11.83 -14.08
C MET A 269 14.97 -13.01 -13.67
N LEU A 270 15.54 -14.19 -13.46
CA LEU A 270 14.76 -15.39 -13.12
C LEU A 270 14.01 -15.26 -11.79
N PRO A 271 14.62 -14.75 -10.69
CA PRO A 271 13.88 -14.52 -9.44
C PRO A 271 12.68 -13.58 -9.63
N PHE A 272 12.88 -12.47 -10.37
CA PHE A 272 11.80 -11.55 -10.68
C PHE A 272 10.65 -12.24 -11.42
N LEU A 273 10.95 -12.96 -12.49
CA LEU A 273 9.93 -13.67 -13.28
C LEU A 273 9.19 -14.73 -12.47
N PHE A 274 9.88 -15.43 -11.57
CA PHE A 274 9.28 -16.43 -10.70
C PHE A 274 8.41 -15.79 -9.62
N ILE A 275 8.97 -14.85 -8.85
CA ILE A 275 8.33 -14.26 -7.68
C ILE A 275 7.11 -13.40 -8.07
N VAL A 276 7.22 -12.64 -9.16
CA VAL A 276 6.13 -11.79 -9.66
C VAL A 276 5.17 -12.59 -10.55
N GLY A 277 5.71 -13.48 -11.40
CA GLY A 277 4.94 -14.19 -12.43
C GLY A 277 4.02 -15.28 -11.86
N VAL A 278 4.49 -16.08 -10.91
CA VAL A 278 3.67 -17.17 -10.35
C VAL A 278 2.41 -16.62 -9.66
N PRO A 279 2.50 -15.65 -8.72
CA PRO A 279 1.31 -15.04 -8.12
C PRO A 279 0.42 -14.34 -9.15
N PHE A 280 1.00 -13.71 -10.19
CA PHE A 280 0.23 -13.07 -11.25
C PHE A 280 -0.64 -14.09 -12.01
N VAL A 281 -0.09 -15.23 -12.40
CA VAL A 281 -0.84 -16.29 -13.09
C VAL A 281 -1.97 -16.83 -12.19
N ILE A 282 -1.67 -17.07 -10.91
CA ILE A 282 -2.69 -17.51 -9.95
C ILE A 282 -3.84 -16.49 -9.87
N CYS A 283 -3.52 -15.20 -9.65
CA CYS A 283 -4.53 -14.15 -9.56
C CYS A 283 -5.29 -13.95 -10.87
N ALA A 284 -4.65 -14.09 -12.02
CA ALA A 284 -5.32 -14.01 -13.32
C ALA A 284 -6.36 -15.12 -13.51
N VAL A 285 -6.03 -16.36 -13.13
CA VAL A 285 -6.97 -17.48 -13.16
C VAL A 285 -8.15 -17.23 -12.21
N LEU A 286 -7.86 -16.82 -10.97
CA LEU A 286 -8.90 -16.50 -9.99
C LEU A 286 -9.81 -15.36 -10.48
N TRP A 287 -9.22 -14.33 -11.08
CA TRP A 287 -9.96 -13.20 -11.63
C TRP A 287 -10.96 -13.63 -12.72
N VAL A 288 -10.53 -14.46 -13.67
CA VAL A 288 -11.40 -14.97 -14.71
C VAL A 288 -12.55 -15.79 -14.12
N THR A 289 -12.29 -16.65 -13.13
CA THR A 289 -13.34 -17.46 -12.47
C THR A 289 -14.35 -16.62 -11.70
N GLY A 290 -13.95 -15.45 -11.17
CA GLY A 290 -14.82 -14.57 -10.38
C GLY A 290 -15.70 -13.63 -11.18
N GLN A 291 -15.40 -13.38 -12.47
CA GLN A 291 -16.04 -12.30 -13.25
C GLN A 291 -17.54 -12.49 -13.42
N GLU A 292 -17.99 -13.70 -13.75
CA GLU A 292 -19.41 -13.97 -13.99
C GLU A 292 -20.24 -13.74 -12.71
N ALA A 293 -19.82 -14.30 -11.58
CA ALA A 293 -20.49 -14.12 -10.30
C ALA A 293 -20.54 -12.64 -9.87
N ARG A 294 -19.42 -11.92 -10.07
CA ARG A 294 -19.34 -10.47 -9.79
C ARG A 294 -20.29 -9.68 -10.69
N ALA A 295 -20.38 -10.00 -11.97
CA ALA A 295 -21.30 -9.36 -12.91
C ALA A 295 -22.76 -9.60 -12.50
N GLN A 296 -23.12 -10.83 -12.10
CA GLN A 296 -24.47 -11.14 -11.62
C GLN A 296 -24.84 -10.31 -10.39
N LEU A 297 -23.97 -10.21 -9.38
CA LEU A 297 -24.23 -9.36 -8.20
C LEU A 297 -24.37 -7.89 -8.60
N LYS A 298 -23.51 -7.38 -9.48
CA LYS A 298 -23.57 -5.99 -9.95
C LYS A 298 -24.88 -5.68 -10.68
N HIS A 299 -25.39 -6.61 -11.51
CA HIS A 299 -26.70 -6.47 -12.17
C HIS A 299 -27.87 -6.40 -11.17
N MET A 300 -27.71 -7.00 -10.00
CA MET A 300 -28.70 -6.96 -8.91
C MET A 300 -28.51 -5.73 -8.01
N GLY A 301 -27.54 -4.85 -8.29
CA GLY A 301 -27.19 -3.72 -7.44
C GLY A 301 -26.52 -4.14 -6.11
N LEU A 302 -25.95 -5.36 -6.06
CA LEU A 302 -25.30 -5.91 -4.90
C LEU A 302 -23.78 -5.93 -5.08
N GLU A 303 -23.07 -5.90 -3.97
CA GLU A 303 -21.62 -6.01 -3.92
C GLU A 303 -21.22 -7.11 -2.94
N ALA A 304 -20.29 -7.99 -3.33
CA ALA A 304 -19.81 -9.05 -2.46
C ALA A 304 -19.31 -8.46 -1.12
N CYS A 305 -19.59 -9.16 -0.02
CA CYS A 305 -19.27 -8.78 1.35
C CYS A 305 -19.90 -7.48 1.89
N ILE A 306 -20.72 -6.77 1.11
CA ILE A 306 -21.41 -5.55 1.56
C ILE A 306 -22.91 -5.84 1.72
N VAL A 307 -23.43 -5.55 2.91
CA VAL A 307 -24.87 -5.59 3.18
C VAL A 307 -25.55 -4.40 2.49
N PRO A 308 -26.73 -4.58 1.87
CA PRO A 308 -27.45 -3.50 1.25
C PRO A 308 -27.69 -2.30 2.17
N GLU A 309 -27.78 -1.11 1.57
CA GLU A 309 -27.98 0.13 2.33
C GLU A 309 -29.25 0.09 3.18
N GLY A 310 -29.14 0.54 4.44
CA GLY A 310 -30.25 0.61 5.37
C GLY A 310 -30.52 -0.66 6.16
N ILE A 311 -29.71 -1.71 5.99
CA ILE A 311 -29.82 -2.97 6.71
C ILE A 311 -28.56 -3.16 7.58
N THR A 312 -28.73 -3.55 8.84
CA THR A 312 -27.59 -3.92 9.71
C THR A 312 -27.12 -5.35 9.38
N VAL A 313 -25.89 -5.68 9.79
CA VAL A 313 -25.37 -7.07 9.61
C VAL A 313 -26.26 -8.05 10.37
N GLU A 314 -26.71 -7.72 11.59
CA GLU A 314 -27.57 -8.57 12.42
C GLU A 314 -28.92 -8.84 11.75
N ASP A 315 -29.54 -7.80 11.15
CA ASP A 315 -30.80 -7.95 10.43
C ASP A 315 -30.61 -8.72 9.13
N TRP A 316 -29.46 -8.56 8.46
CA TRP A 316 -29.11 -9.31 7.27
C TRP A 316 -28.98 -10.82 7.56
N GLU A 317 -28.33 -11.20 8.65
CA GLU A 317 -28.13 -12.60 9.04
C GLU A 317 -29.46 -13.28 9.43
N ARG A 318 -30.45 -12.51 9.88
CA ARG A 318 -31.80 -13.03 10.19
C ARG A 318 -32.71 -13.13 8.98
N GLN A 319 -32.31 -12.59 7.83
CA GLN A 319 -33.13 -12.63 6.62
C GLN A 319 -33.08 -14.00 5.97
N ASN A 320 -34.19 -14.34 5.31
CA ASN A 320 -34.32 -15.54 4.49
C ASN A 320 -35.00 -15.15 3.16
N SER A 321 -34.43 -14.15 2.48
CA SER A 321 -34.96 -13.64 1.20
C SER A 321 -34.16 -14.21 0.03
N SER A 322 -34.77 -14.26 -1.16
CA SER A 322 -34.08 -14.68 -2.39
C SER A 322 -32.83 -13.80 -2.70
N THR A 323 -32.85 -12.52 -2.30
CA THR A 323 -31.71 -11.62 -2.42
C THR A 323 -30.59 -12.03 -1.49
N TRP A 324 -30.91 -12.41 -0.24
CA TRP A 324 -29.96 -12.93 0.73
C TRP A 324 -29.29 -14.21 0.21
N GLU A 325 -30.09 -15.20 -0.21
CA GLU A 325 -29.56 -16.47 -0.75
C GLU A 325 -28.63 -16.25 -1.95
N ARG A 326 -28.99 -15.30 -2.83
CA ARG A 326 -28.17 -14.97 -4.01
C ARG A 326 -26.84 -14.33 -3.62
N LEU A 327 -26.86 -13.35 -2.72
CA LEU A 327 -25.63 -12.70 -2.25
C LEU A 327 -24.72 -13.71 -1.56
N GLU A 328 -25.25 -14.52 -0.64
CA GLU A 328 -24.49 -15.51 0.11
C GLU A 328 -23.89 -16.59 -0.81
N SER A 329 -24.66 -17.09 -1.78
CA SER A 329 -24.18 -18.12 -2.71
C SER A 329 -23.15 -17.65 -3.71
N LEU A 330 -23.23 -16.39 -4.16
CA LEU A 330 -22.32 -15.82 -5.17
C LEU A 330 -21.08 -15.15 -4.58
N SER A 331 -21.15 -14.62 -3.34
CA SER A 331 -20.06 -13.85 -2.73
C SER A 331 -18.71 -14.57 -2.73
N PRO A 332 -18.59 -15.87 -2.38
CA PRO A 332 -17.29 -16.55 -2.35
C PRO A 332 -16.58 -16.59 -3.71
N ILE A 333 -17.34 -16.65 -4.79
CA ILE A 333 -16.80 -16.64 -6.16
C ILE A 333 -16.65 -15.19 -6.67
N ALA A 334 -17.63 -14.33 -6.42
CA ALA A 334 -17.64 -12.95 -6.87
C ALA A 334 -16.47 -12.12 -6.31
N VAL A 335 -16.03 -12.42 -5.08
CA VAL A 335 -14.85 -11.80 -4.44
C VAL A 335 -13.58 -12.04 -5.25
N LEU A 336 -13.44 -13.21 -5.89
CA LEU A 336 -12.31 -13.50 -6.77
C LEU A 336 -12.33 -12.64 -8.06
N GLY A 337 -13.47 -12.06 -8.42
CA GLY A 337 -13.59 -11.08 -9.50
C GLY A 337 -13.22 -9.64 -9.07
N SER A 338 -12.91 -9.38 -7.79
CA SER A 338 -12.52 -8.06 -7.31
C SER A 338 -11.02 -7.82 -7.49
N PRO A 339 -10.61 -6.84 -8.31
CA PRO A 339 -9.18 -6.58 -8.52
C PRO A 339 -8.47 -6.18 -7.23
N VAL A 340 -9.13 -5.47 -6.31
CA VAL A 340 -8.52 -5.00 -5.07
C VAL A 340 -8.27 -6.17 -4.10
N VAL A 341 -9.19 -7.12 -4.00
CA VAL A 341 -9.00 -8.34 -3.19
C VAL A 341 -7.85 -9.18 -3.76
N LEU A 342 -7.85 -9.37 -5.08
CA LEU A 342 -6.76 -10.12 -5.74
C LEU A 342 -5.40 -9.43 -5.59
N LEU A 343 -5.34 -8.10 -5.62
CA LEU A 343 -4.10 -7.37 -5.36
C LEU A 343 -3.60 -7.56 -3.93
N GLY A 344 -4.51 -7.58 -2.94
CA GLY A 344 -4.16 -7.93 -1.57
C GLY A 344 -3.58 -9.35 -1.46
N MET A 345 -4.21 -10.32 -2.12
CA MET A 345 -3.71 -11.71 -2.19
C MET A 345 -2.37 -11.78 -2.91
N TYR A 346 -2.26 -11.10 -4.05
CA TYR A 346 -1.05 -11.01 -4.86
C TYR A 346 0.14 -10.49 -4.06
N GLY A 347 -0.05 -9.36 -3.33
CA GLY A 347 0.99 -8.78 -2.50
C GLY A 347 1.52 -9.76 -1.46
N GLN A 348 0.64 -10.50 -0.76
CA GLN A 348 1.08 -11.49 0.23
C GLN A 348 1.85 -12.65 -0.42
N MET A 349 1.44 -13.12 -1.60
CA MET A 349 2.16 -14.20 -2.29
C MET A 349 3.52 -13.75 -2.82
N VAL A 350 3.62 -12.51 -3.34
CA VAL A 350 4.89 -11.93 -3.78
C VAL A 350 5.87 -11.81 -2.63
N ASP A 351 5.43 -11.26 -1.50
CA ASP A 351 6.24 -11.11 -0.29
C ASP A 351 6.72 -12.48 0.25
N GLY A 352 5.79 -13.45 0.32
CA GLY A 352 6.15 -14.81 0.76
C GLY A 352 7.22 -15.47 -0.11
N LEU A 353 7.11 -15.33 -1.44
CA LEU A 353 8.12 -15.89 -2.36
C LEU A 353 9.43 -15.09 -2.31
N ALA A 354 9.35 -13.74 -2.28
CA ALA A 354 10.53 -12.89 -2.23
C ALA A 354 11.37 -13.17 -0.98
N THR A 355 10.73 -13.18 0.20
CA THR A 355 11.40 -13.48 1.46
C THR A 355 11.99 -14.90 1.47
N SER A 356 11.20 -15.90 1.01
CA SER A 356 11.70 -17.29 0.99
C SER A 356 12.91 -17.46 0.09
N VAL A 357 12.88 -16.90 -1.10
CA VAL A 357 14.00 -16.97 -2.07
C VAL A 357 15.19 -16.14 -1.57
N GLY A 358 14.95 -14.94 -1.01
CA GLY A 358 15.99 -14.07 -0.49
C GLY A 358 16.79 -14.72 0.66
N LEU A 359 16.07 -15.34 1.61
CA LEU A 359 16.69 -16.03 2.75
C LEU A 359 17.45 -17.29 2.32
N GLU A 360 16.90 -18.12 1.42
CA GLU A 360 17.52 -19.38 1.03
C GLU A 360 18.67 -19.24 0.04
N ASN A 361 18.61 -18.23 -0.86
CA ASN A 361 19.51 -18.15 -2.00
C ASN A 361 20.42 -16.91 -2.02
N TYR A 362 20.03 -15.83 -1.32
CA TYR A 362 20.72 -14.53 -1.37
C TYR A 362 21.33 -14.11 -0.02
N GLY A 363 21.18 -14.93 1.03
CA GLY A 363 21.77 -14.65 2.34
C GLY A 363 21.09 -13.50 3.10
N TYR A 364 19.85 -13.16 2.75
CA TYR A 364 19.08 -12.14 3.47
C TYR A 364 18.79 -12.61 4.90
N GLY A 365 18.60 -11.66 5.83
CA GLY A 365 18.20 -11.91 7.20
C GLY A 365 16.73 -11.55 7.43
N GLU A 366 15.98 -12.39 8.16
CA GLU A 366 14.64 -12.04 8.62
C GLU A 366 14.72 -11.24 9.92
N LYS A 367 14.02 -10.13 10.00
CA LYS A 367 14.09 -9.17 11.11
C LYS A 367 12.85 -9.18 12.00
N HIS A 368 11.71 -9.59 11.44
CA HIS A 368 10.46 -9.61 12.18
C HIS A 368 10.35 -10.85 13.06
N VAL A 369 10.13 -10.64 14.36
CA VAL A 369 10.05 -11.71 15.38
C VAL A 369 9.06 -12.80 14.99
N ALA A 370 7.89 -12.44 14.47
CA ALA A 370 6.87 -13.40 14.10
C ALA A 370 7.28 -14.25 12.88
N SER A 371 7.88 -13.62 11.87
CA SER A 371 8.38 -14.31 10.67
C SER A 371 9.52 -15.28 11.02
N GLN A 372 10.47 -14.80 11.83
CA GLN A 372 11.58 -15.62 12.29
C GLN A 372 11.11 -16.84 13.08
N TRP A 373 10.15 -16.67 13.98
CA TRP A 373 9.56 -17.79 14.71
C TRP A 373 8.94 -18.84 13.78
N VAL A 374 8.25 -18.42 12.71
CA VAL A 374 7.67 -19.36 11.72
C VAL A 374 8.76 -20.12 10.97
N ILE A 375 9.83 -19.43 10.57
CA ILE A 375 10.99 -20.03 9.89
C ILE A 375 11.68 -21.05 10.79
N ASP A 376 11.91 -20.69 12.05
CA ASP A 376 12.55 -21.57 13.04
C ASP A 376 11.72 -22.85 13.30
N VAL A 377 10.39 -22.70 13.43
CA VAL A 377 9.47 -23.85 13.62
C VAL A 377 9.41 -24.73 12.36
N ALA A 378 9.43 -24.14 11.17
CA ALA A 378 9.39 -24.87 9.90
C ALA A 378 10.75 -25.49 9.53
N GLY A 379 11.85 -24.97 10.08
CA GLY A 379 13.22 -25.35 9.74
C GLY A 379 13.67 -24.92 8.34
N THR A 380 12.93 -24.01 7.67
CA THR A 380 13.22 -23.48 6.34
C THR A 380 12.47 -22.17 6.11
N ALA A 381 13.05 -21.26 5.30
CA ALA A 381 12.40 -20.01 4.90
C ALA A 381 11.09 -20.23 4.11
N TRP A 382 10.93 -21.36 3.44
CA TRP A 382 9.67 -21.73 2.77
C TRP A 382 8.48 -21.87 3.72
N GLY A 383 8.71 -22.05 5.03
CA GLY A 383 7.66 -21.96 6.05
C GLY A 383 6.97 -20.59 6.07
N PHE A 384 7.74 -19.52 5.91
CA PHE A 384 7.19 -18.17 5.79
C PHE A 384 6.42 -17.98 4.46
N GLY A 385 6.96 -18.49 3.35
CA GLY A 385 6.23 -18.51 2.08
C GLY A 385 4.86 -19.19 2.22
N ALA A 386 4.81 -20.37 2.83
CA ALA A 386 3.55 -21.08 3.09
C ALA A 386 2.58 -20.29 3.98
N LEU A 387 3.08 -19.61 5.02
CA LEU A 387 2.29 -18.70 5.84
C LEU A 387 1.65 -17.59 5.00
N LYS A 388 2.42 -16.94 4.12
CA LYS A 388 1.94 -15.83 3.28
C LYS A 388 0.91 -16.30 2.23
N PHE A 389 1.06 -17.50 1.66
CA PHE A 389 0.02 -18.11 0.84
C PHE A 389 -1.24 -18.42 1.67
N GLY A 390 -1.08 -18.87 2.90
CA GLY A 390 -2.19 -19.02 3.87
C GLY A 390 -2.89 -17.70 4.16
N LEU A 391 -2.13 -16.60 4.32
CA LEU A 391 -2.70 -15.25 4.49
C LEU A 391 -3.45 -14.79 3.23
N ALA A 392 -2.93 -15.08 2.04
CA ALA A 392 -3.65 -14.79 0.80
C ALA A 392 -5.00 -15.55 0.74
N ALA A 393 -5.01 -16.82 1.09
CA ALA A 393 -6.24 -17.60 1.21
C ALA A 393 -7.18 -17.05 2.30
N MET A 394 -6.64 -16.59 3.43
CA MET A 394 -7.40 -15.97 4.51
C MET A 394 -8.02 -14.62 4.06
N ILE A 395 -7.34 -13.83 3.24
CA ILE A 395 -7.91 -12.61 2.63
C ILE A 395 -9.14 -12.97 1.79
N TRP A 396 -9.02 -13.95 0.90
CA TRP A 396 -10.19 -14.45 0.16
C TRP A 396 -11.32 -14.88 1.09
N TRP A 397 -11.02 -15.72 2.08
CA TRP A 397 -12.01 -16.24 3.03
C TRP A 397 -12.70 -15.09 3.80
N LEU A 398 -11.93 -14.14 4.31
CA LEU A 398 -12.46 -12.99 5.03
C LEU A 398 -13.46 -12.21 4.16
N PHE A 399 -13.06 -11.84 2.95
CA PHE A 399 -13.92 -11.06 2.05
C PHE A 399 -15.03 -11.88 1.37
N ALA A 400 -14.95 -13.20 1.38
CA ALA A 400 -16.01 -14.09 0.93
C ALA A 400 -17.16 -14.19 1.96
N TYR A 401 -16.83 -14.22 3.24
CA TYR A 401 -17.78 -14.55 4.31
C TYR A 401 -18.03 -13.44 5.33
N ALA A 402 -17.11 -12.49 5.51
CA ALA A 402 -17.38 -11.31 6.32
C ALA A 402 -18.46 -10.44 5.68
N ARG A 403 -19.24 -9.75 6.51
CA ARG A 403 -20.28 -8.82 6.08
C ARG A 403 -19.97 -7.45 6.66
N PHE A 404 -19.83 -6.50 5.78
CA PHE A 404 -19.64 -5.10 6.14
C PHE A 404 -20.94 -4.35 5.93
N GLU A 405 -21.37 -3.56 6.89
CA GLU A 405 -22.46 -2.61 6.68
C GLU A 405 -22.08 -1.60 5.60
N TYR A 406 -23.06 -1.14 4.85
CA TYR A 406 -22.88 -0.16 3.79
C TYR A 406 -22.08 1.09 4.23
N ARG A 407 -22.24 1.52 5.49
CA ARG A 407 -21.47 2.62 6.09
C ARG A 407 -19.97 2.32 6.26
N HIS A 408 -19.55 1.07 6.27
CA HIS A 408 -18.18 0.62 6.51
C HIS A 408 -17.42 0.25 5.21
N ARG A 409 -17.93 0.67 4.04
CA ARG A 409 -17.27 0.41 2.75
C ARG A 409 -15.85 0.99 2.66
N HIS A 410 -15.60 2.17 3.26
CA HIS A 410 -14.25 2.73 3.34
C HIS A 410 -13.33 1.87 4.20
N LEU A 411 -13.84 1.35 5.32
CA LEU A 411 -13.08 0.45 6.19
C LEU A 411 -12.63 -0.80 5.43
N ARG A 412 -13.54 -1.41 4.66
CA ARG A 412 -13.23 -2.56 3.79
C ARG A 412 -12.07 -2.25 2.84
N LEU A 413 -12.14 -1.10 2.15
CA LEU A 413 -11.10 -0.69 1.19
C LEU A 413 -9.76 -0.39 1.87
N LEU A 414 -9.77 0.26 3.02
CA LEU A 414 -8.55 0.57 3.76
C LEU A 414 -7.90 -0.68 4.37
N VAL A 415 -8.69 -1.65 4.82
CA VAL A 415 -8.17 -2.97 5.24
C VAL A 415 -7.48 -3.65 4.06
N LEU A 416 -8.12 -3.67 2.88
CA LEU A 416 -7.50 -4.22 1.66
C LEU A 416 -6.23 -3.47 1.26
N LEU A 417 -6.22 -2.14 1.36
CA LEU A 417 -5.04 -1.33 1.09
C LEU A 417 -3.89 -1.68 2.05
N CYS A 418 -4.16 -1.81 3.35
CA CYS A 418 -3.15 -2.20 4.32
C CYS A 418 -2.56 -3.58 4.00
N LEU A 419 -3.42 -4.57 3.73
CA LEU A 419 -2.99 -5.92 3.36
C LEU A 419 -2.18 -5.94 2.06
N LEU A 420 -2.54 -5.10 1.10
CA LEU A 420 -1.81 -4.92 -0.15
C LEU A 420 -0.43 -4.30 0.09
N VAL A 421 -0.36 -3.19 0.82
CA VAL A 421 0.90 -2.45 1.07
C VAL A 421 1.88 -3.30 1.87
N VAL A 422 1.42 -3.93 2.98
CA VAL A 422 2.26 -4.77 3.86
C VAL A 422 2.81 -6.01 3.14
N GLY A 423 2.13 -6.49 2.09
CA GLY A 423 2.65 -7.58 1.27
C GLY A 423 3.47 -7.07 0.07
N LEU A 424 2.86 -6.19 -0.74
CA LEU A 424 3.46 -5.87 -2.04
C LEU A 424 4.70 -4.98 -1.95
N ALA A 425 4.75 -4.01 -1.02
CA ALA A 425 5.88 -3.09 -0.94
C ALA A 425 7.18 -3.81 -0.57
N PRO A 426 7.26 -4.59 0.55
CA PRO A 426 8.47 -5.33 0.89
C PRO A 426 8.80 -6.40 -0.16
N GLY A 427 7.79 -7.13 -0.66
CA GLY A 427 8.02 -8.14 -1.68
C GLY A 427 8.60 -7.60 -3.00
N LEU A 428 8.15 -6.42 -3.45
CA LEU A 428 8.74 -5.74 -4.61
C LEU A 428 10.15 -5.22 -4.32
N ARG A 429 10.38 -4.65 -3.13
CA ARG A 429 11.72 -4.22 -2.72
C ARG A 429 12.70 -5.39 -2.79
N ASP A 430 12.38 -6.50 -2.13
CA ASP A 430 13.25 -7.66 -2.06
C ASP A 430 13.54 -8.26 -3.44
N VAL A 431 12.52 -8.39 -4.30
CA VAL A 431 12.74 -8.94 -5.65
C VAL A 431 13.56 -8.01 -6.54
N LEU A 432 13.40 -6.69 -6.40
CA LEU A 432 14.20 -5.71 -7.13
C LEU A 432 15.66 -5.70 -6.66
N ARG A 433 15.90 -5.86 -5.34
CA ARG A 433 17.23 -6.04 -4.77
C ARG A 433 17.90 -7.32 -5.26
N MET A 434 17.22 -8.46 -5.18
CA MET A 434 17.74 -9.74 -5.70
C MET A 434 18.12 -9.67 -7.18
N THR A 435 17.40 -8.88 -7.96
CA THR A 435 17.70 -8.68 -9.38
C THR A 435 18.99 -7.89 -9.60
N LEU A 436 19.35 -7.03 -8.64
CA LEU A 436 20.58 -6.23 -8.66
C LEU A 436 21.75 -6.92 -7.95
N ASP A 437 21.49 -7.97 -7.18
CA ASP A 437 22.46 -8.61 -6.28
C ASP A 437 23.03 -7.62 -5.23
N VAL A 438 22.14 -6.83 -4.59
CA VAL A 438 22.42 -5.84 -3.55
C VAL A 438 21.62 -6.11 -2.29
#